data_a9f931e9235fa2002f6a0888fab24a85
#
_entry.id   a9f931e9235fa2002f6a0888fab24a85
#
_cell.length_a   1.000
_cell.length_b   1.000
_cell.length_c   1.000
_cell.angle_alpha   90.00
_cell.angle_beta   90.00
_cell.angle_gamma   90.00
#
_symmetry.space_group_name_H-M   'P 1'
#
loop_
_entity.id
_entity.type
_entity.pdbx_description
1 polymer ?
#
loop_
_entity_poly.entity_id
_entity_poly.type
_entity_poly.pdbx_seq_one_letter_code
_entity_poly.pdbx_strand_id
1 'polypeptide(L)'
;MITEIAMSLSGFLFLFIIITLITSERFGYSVISDLDSDTKLQEINKDPKRFKIGTVLAFIEHGTIIALAIMLFLAFNPYNMTLAVIWTISRITEGLINFYNEKNYWGLLNIARQYSSSSGTEKESVIELGRSILKSKTSVFAFAQILFSIGTLSYSILFATSEAVPVPALIGWFGIVASIIYGFANGIIIVKPEKAKKFFVVGLIILIFELVLGGWLLVSPLI
;
A
#
# COMPACT_ATOMS: atom_id res chain seq x y z
N MET A 1 -1.28 27.81 11.00
CA MET A 1 -2.62 27.18 11.17
C MET A 1 -2.93 26.13 10.10
N ILE A 2 -3.04 26.43 8.79
CA ILE A 2 -3.35 25.40 7.75
C ILE A 2 -2.28 24.32 7.70
N THR A 3 -1.01 24.69 7.70
CA THR A 3 0.13 23.76 7.67
C THR A 3 0.13 22.80 8.87
N GLU A 4 -0.09 23.30 10.06
CA GLU A 4 -0.14 22.52 11.30
C GLU A 4 -1.30 21.51 11.29
N ILE A 5 -2.48 21.96 10.88
CA ILE A 5 -3.64 21.06 10.70
C ILE A 5 -3.35 19.98 9.66
N ALA A 6 -2.74 20.35 8.53
CA ALA A 6 -2.39 19.42 7.48
C ALA A 6 -1.34 18.40 7.96
N MET A 7 -0.36 18.81 8.77
CA MET A 7 0.62 17.91 9.39
C MET A 7 -0.04 16.92 10.35
N SER A 8 -0.83 17.42 11.32
CA SER A 8 -1.53 16.54 12.28
C SER A 8 -2.46 15.55 11.58
N LEU A 9 -3.21 16.02 10.57
CA LEU A 9 -4.09 15.16 9.80
C LEU A 9 -3.28 14.13 8.98
N SER A 10 -2.13 14.51 8.44
CA SER A 10 -1.23 13.56 7.77
C SER A 10 -0.74 12.47 8.72
N GLY A 11 -0.35 12.84 9.93
CA GLY A 11 0.04 11.89 10.97
C GLY A 11 -1.08 10.91 11.30
N PHE A 12 -2.30 11.40 11.50
CA PHE A 12 -3.49 10.56 11.70
C PHE A 12 -3.72 9.61 10.52
N LEU A 13 -3.66 10.11 9.28
CA LEU A 13 -3.90 9.30 8.09
C LEU A 13 -2.85 8.20 7.90
N PHE A 14 -1.57 8.44 8.21
CA PHE A 14 -0.55 7.38 8.24
C PHE A 14 -0.94 6.24 9.18
N LEU A 15 -1.30 6.56 10.42
CA LEU A 15 -1.69 5.56 11.39
C LEU A 15 -2.99 4.84 11.00
N PHE A 16 -3.94 5.56 10.42
CA PHE A 16 -5.20 5.01 9.94
C PHE A 16 -4.99 4.02 8.79
N ILE A 17 -4.09 4.31 7.83
CA ILE A 17 -3.70 3.40 6.76
C ILE A 17 -3.17 2.08 7.35
N ILE A 18 -2.25 2.16 8.31
CA ILE A 18 -1.65 0.98 8.95
C ILE A 18 -2.71 0.14 9.67
N ILE A 19 -3.58 0.78 10.45
CA ILE A 19 -4.67 0.08 11.18
C ILE A 19 -5.63 -0.58 10.19
N THR A 20 -5.99 0.11 9.11
CA THR A 20 -6.91 -0.40 8.10
C THR A 20 -6.29 -1.58 7.34
N LEU A 21 -5.00 -1.50 7.00
CA LEU A 21 -4.24 -2.59 6.38
C LEU A 21 -4.24 -3.84 7.26
N ILE A 22 -3.80 -3.74 8.52
CA ILE A 22 -3.76 -4.87 9.47
C ILE A 22 -5.16 -5.46 9.67
N THR A 23 -6.18 -4.60 9.72
CA THR A 23 -7.56 -5.04 9.89
C THR A 23 -8.05 -5.79 8.64
N SER A 24 -7.76 -5.29 7.45
CA SER A 24 -8.16 -5.93 6.19
C SER A 24 -7.58 -7.34 6.06
N GLU A 25 -6.33 -7.54 6.47
CA GLU A 25 -5.69 -8.87 6.46
C GLU A 25 -6.39 -9.84 7.42
N ARG A 26 -6.81 -9.39 8.60
CA ARG A 26 -7.61 -10.22 9.52
C ARG A 26 -8.95 -10.65 8.94
N PHE A 27 -9.49 -9.88 7.99
CA PHE A 27 -10.69 -10.22 7.24
C PHE A 27 -10.42 -10.97 5.93
N GLY A 28 -9.24 -11.58 5.80
CA GLY A 28 -8.92 -12.48 4.66
C GLY A 28 -8.48 -11.75 3.39
N TYR A 29 -8.24 -10.45 3.46
CA TYR A 29 -7.50 -9.74 2.42
C TYR A 29 -6.03 -10.16 2.46
N SER A 30 -5.37 -10.22 1.33
CA SER A 30 -3.94 -10.49 1.26
C SER A 30 -3.27 -9.46 0.38
N VAL A 31 -2.40 -8.65 0.96
CA VAL A 31 -1.58 -7.68 0.22
C VAL A 31 -0.68 -8.41 -0.77
N ILE A 32 0.07 -9.39 -0.26
CA ILE A 32 0.88 -10.30 -1.06
C ILE A 32 0.14 -11.63 -1.09
N SER A 33 -0.42 -11.96 -2.24
CA SER A 33 -1.16 -13.21 -2.40
C SER A 33 -0.21 -14.39 -2.47
N ASP A 34 -0.53 -15.44 -1.71
CA ASP A 34 -0.08 -16.78 -2.05
C ASP A 34 -0.61 -17.12 -3.44
N LEU A 35 0.24 -17.62 -4.30
CA LEU A 35 -0.19 -18.06 -5.64
C LEU A 35 -0.96 -19.39 -5.59
N ASP A 36 -1.28 -19.90 -4.39
CA ASP A 36 -2.17 -21.03 -4.18
C ASP A 36 -3.62 -20.58 -4.32
N SER A 37 -4.07 -20.62 -5.56
CA SER A 37 -5.43 -20.23 -5.91
C SER A 37 -6.49 -21.23 -5.41
N ASP A 38 -6.15 -22.51 -5.32
CA ASP A 38 -7.09 -23.53 -4.82
C ASP A 38 -7.50 -23.24 -3.38
N THR A 39 -6.54 -23.12 -2.48
CA THR A 39 -6.78 -22.75 -1.08
C THR A 39 -7.53 -21.40 -0.98
N LYS A 40 -7.13 -20.40 -1.77
CA LYS A 40 -7.75 -19.08 -1.72
C LYS A 40 -9.22 -19.10 -2.15
N LEU A 41 -9.56 -19.82 -3.21
CA LEU A 41 -10.94 -19.95 -3.67
C LEU A 41 -11.81 -20.71 -2.66
N GLN A 42 -11.27 -21.73 -2.01
CA GLN A 42 -11.95 -22.44 -0.92
C GLN A 42 -12.23 -21.53 0.27
N GLU A 43 -11.25 -20.73 0.71
CA GLU A 43 -11.42 -19.76 1.79
C GLU A 43 -12.52 -18.74 1.48
N ILE A 44 -12.51 -18.17 0.26
CA ILE A 44 -13.52 -17.20 -0.17
C ILE A 44 -14.90 -17.82 -0.23
N ASN A 45 -15.00 -19.04 -0.71
CA ASN A 45 -16.29 -19.75 -0.79
C ASN A 45 -16.84 -20.11 0.60
N LYS A 46 -15.97 -20.44 1.55
CA LYS A 46 -16.33 -20.73 2.95
C LYS A 46 -16.88 -19.51 3.67
N ASP A 47 -16.29 -18.33 3.46
CA ASP A 47 -16.73 -17.07 4.10
C ASP A 47 -16.61 -15.87 3.14
N PRO A 48 -17.54 -15.72 2.19
CA PRO A 48 -17.52 -14.63 1.23
C PRO A 48 -17.77 -13.27 1.87
N LYS A 49 -18.42 -13.20 3.05
CA LYS A 49 -18.63 -11.93 3.77
C LYS A 49 -17.31 -11.41 4.32
N ARG A 50 -16.52 -12.28 4.93
CA ARG A 50 -15.20 -11.95 5.45
C ARG A 50 -14.30 -11.37 4.35
N PHE A 51 -14.22 -12.04 3.20
CA PHE A 51 -13.46 -11.56 2.05
C PHE A 51 -13.94 -10.18 1.55
N LYS A 52 -15.26 -9.96 1.45
CA LYS A 52 -15.82 -8.66 1.07
C LYS A 52 -15.42 -7.55 2.02
N ILE A 53 -15.51 -7.78 3.33
CA ILE A 53 -15.12 -6.79 4.34
C ILE A 53 -13.64 -6.44 4.18
N GLY A 54 -12.75 -7.44 4.07
CA GLY A 54 -11.33 -7.23 3.88
C GLY A 54 -11.03 -6.39 2.63
N THR A 55 -11.67 -6.70 1.49
CA THR A 55 -11.47 -5.95 0.25
C THR A 55 -12.05 -4.54 0.32
N VAL A 56 -13.20 -4.32 0.99
CA VAL A 56 -13.74 -2.95 1.21
C VAL A 56 -12.78 -2.13 2.08
N LEU A 57 -12.18 -2.72 3.11
CA LEU A 57 -11.17 -2.04 3.92
C LEU A 57 -9.95 -1.66 3.09
N ALA A 58 -9.51 -2.51 2.15
CA ALA A 58 -8.42 -2.17 1.22
C ALA A 58 -8.81 -0.99 0.31
N PHE A 59 -10.05 -0.91 -0.18
CA PHE A 59 -10.51 0.28 -0.92
C PHE A 59 -10.47 1.56 -0.07
N ILE A 60 -10.87 1.47 1.21
CA ILE A 60 -10.80 2.61 2.15
C ILE A 60 -9.34 3.03 2.36
N GLU A 61 -8.43 2.06 2.54
CA GLU A 61 -6.99 2.30 2.66
C GLU A 61 -6.45 3.08 1.45
N HIS A 62 -6.74 2.63 0.23
CA HIS A 62 -6.24 3.29 -0.99
C HIS A 62 -6.82 4.71 -1.16
N GLY A 63 -8.09 4.94 -0.77
CA GLY A 63 -8.67 6.27 -0.68
C GLY A 63 -7.95 7.15 0.34
N THR A 64 -7.58 6.57 1.48
CA THR A 64 -6.82 7.27 2.53
C THR A 64 -5.41 7.64 2.07
N ILE A 65 -4.74 6.79 1.26
CA ILE A 65 -3.44 7.11 0.64
C ILE A 65 -3.54 8.36 -0.23
N ILE A 66 -4.59 8.49 -1.03
CA ILE A 66 -4.83 9.69 -1.86
C ILE A 66 -5.06 10.93 -0.98
N ALA A 67 -5.88 10.80 0.07
CA ALA A 67 -6.11 11.89 1.02
C ALA A 67 -4.81 12.32 1.73
N LEU A 68 -4.00 11.36 2.18
CA LEU A 68 -2.68 11.60 2.76
C LEU A 68 -1.76 12.35 1.79
N ALA A 69 -1.76 11.98 0.51
CA ALA A 69 -0.98 12.65 -0.53
C ALA A 69 -1.30 14.15 -0.60
N ILE A 70 -2.59 14.48 -0.56
CA ILE A 70 -3.08 15.87 -0.61
C ILE A 70 -2.71 16.62 0.67
N MET A 71 -2.90 16.01 1.85
CA MET A 71 -2.61 16.66 3.13
C MET A 71 -1.12 16.97 3.29
N LEU A 72 -0.24 16.03 2.94
CA LEU A 72 1.21 16.29 2.98
C LEU A 72 1.63 17.32 1.92
N PHE A 73 0.99 17.37 0.75
CA PHE A 73 1.22 18.46 -0.20
C PHE A 73 0.91 19.81 0.45
N LEU A 74 -0.25 19.96 1.08
CA LEU A 74 -0.64 21.20 1.77
C LEU A 74 0.34 21.55 2.91
N ALA A 75 0.87 20.56 3.61
CA ALA A 75 1.82 20.77 4.69
C ALA A 75 3.21 21.23 4.20
N PHE A 76 3.72 20.64 3.11
CA PHE A 76 5.14 20.74 2.78
C PHE A 76 5.46 21.42 1.44
N ASN A 77 4.47 21.74 0.58
CA ASN A 77 4.74 22.47 -0.67
C ASN A 77 5.45 23.82 -0.48
N PRO A 78 5.27 24.59 0.66
CA PRO A 78 5.96 25.85 0.83
C PRO A 78 7.50 25.70 0.95
N TYR A 79 7.97 24.52 1.39
CA TYR A 79 9.39 24.27 1.58
C TYR A 79 10.11 23.85 0.28
N ASN A 80 9.45 23.04 -0.56
CA ASN A 80 9.95 22.67 -1.90
C ASN A 80 8.81 22.17 -2.78
N MET A 81 8.32 23.02 -3.67
CA MET A 81 7.21 22.70 -4.57
C MET A 81 7.52 21.53 -5.50
N THR A 82 8.75 21.41 -6.03
CA THR A 82 9.10 20.33 -6.96
C THR A 82 9.01 18.96 -6.29
N LEU A 83 9.63 18.82 -5.13
CA LEU A 83 9.57 17.55 -4.36
C LEU A 83 8.14 17.23 -3.95
N ALA A 84 7.36 18.24 -3.52
CA ALA A 84 5.97 18.08 -3.14
C ALA A 84 5.10 17.57 -4.30
N VAL A 85 5.29 18.11 -5.51
CA VAL A 85 4.57 17.67 -6.72
C VAL A 85 4.94 16.23 -7.08
N ILE A 86 6.23 15.88 -7.11
CA ILE A 86 6.70 14.52 -7.42
C ILE A 86 6.05 13.53 -6.47
N TRP A 87 6.11 13.81 -5.17
CA TRP A 87 5.52 12.95 -4.17
C TRP A 87 4.00 12.80 -4.32
N THR A 88 3.29 13.91 -4.50
CA THR A 88 1.83 13.91 -4.61
C THR A 88 1.37 13.11 -5.83
N ILE A 89 1.97 13.34 -6.99
CA ILE A 89 1.64 12.61 -8.23
C ILE A 89 1.93 11.11 -8.04
N SER A 90 3.08 10.76 -7.48
CA SER A 90 3.46 9.35 -7.26
C SER A 90 2.47 8.63 -6.34
N ARG A 91 2.09 9.25 -5.23
CA ARG A 91 1.17 8.65 -4.25
C ARG A 91 -0.27 8.58 -4.74
N ILE A 92 -0.76 9.61 -5.44
CA ILE A 92 -2.09 9.56 -6.06
C ILE A 92 -2.14 8.46 -7.12
N THR A 93 -1.12 8.38 -7.97
CA THR A 93 -1.05 7.35 -9.02
C THR A 93 -0.99 5.95 -8.42
N GLU A 94 -0.21 5.75 -7.37
CA GLU A 94 -0.19 4.50 -6.59
C GLU A 94 -1.59 4.13 -6.08
N GLY A 95 -2.27 5.05 -5.42
CA GLY A 95 -3.62 4.83 -4.90
C GLY A 95 -4.61 4.43 -6.00
N LEU A 96 -4.59 5.12 -7.15
CA LEU A 96 -5.47 4.81 -8.28
C LEU A 96 -5.17 3.44 -8.91
N ILE A 97 -3.90 3.08 -9.04
CA ILE A 97 -3.50 1.74 -9.54
C ILE A 97 -3.99 0.66 -8.59
N ASN A 98 -3.85 0.85 -7.29
CA ASN A 98 -4.31 -0.10 -6.30
C ASN A 98 -5.84 -0.21 -6.28
N PHE A 99 -6.58 0.89 -6.43
CA PHE A 99 -8.03 0.83 -6.63
C PHE A 99 -8.43 -0.06 -7.81
N TYR A 100 -7.75 0.09 -8.94
CA TYR A 100 -8.02 -0.74 -10.12
C TYR A 100 -7.65 -2.20 -9.86
N ASN A 101 -6.55 -2.44 -9.18
CA ASN A 101 -6.08 -3.77 -8.80
C ASN A 101 -7.10 -4.50 -7.90
N GLU A 102 -7.66 -3.79 -6.92
CA GLU A 102 -8.66 -4.35 -6.01
C GLU A 102 -9.99 -4.68 -6.71
N LYS A 103 -10.39 -3.91 -7.73
CA LYS A 103 -11.54 -4.26 -8.56
C LYS A 103 -11.38 -5.64 -9.21
N ASN A 104 -10.18 -5.94 -9.71
CA ASN A 104 -9.89 -7.25 -10.30
C ASN A 104 -9.87 -8.35 -9.23
N TYR A 105 -9.28 -8.08 -8.07
CA TYR A 105 -9.25 -9.00 -6.94
C TYR A 105 -10.66 -9.33 -6.42
N TRP A 106 -11.55 -8.34 -6.38
CA TRP A 106 -12.97 -8.55 -6.05
C TRP A 106 -13.65 -9.60 -6.95
N GLY A 107 -13.20 -9.73 -8.20
CA GLY A 107 -13.68 -10.74 -9.15
C GLY A 107 -13.51 -12.17 -8.65
N LEU A 108 -12.59 -12.45 -7.72
CA LEU A 108 -12.41 -13.77 -7.12
C LEU A 108 -13.67 -14.30 -6.42
N LEU A 109 -14.61 -13.42 -6.01
CA LEU A 109 -15.90 -13.84 -5.46
C LEU A 109 -16.72 -14.67 -6.44
N ASN A 110 -16.75 -14.26 -7.71
CA ASN A 110 -17.47 -15.00 -8.74
C ASN A 110 -16.75 -16.29 -9.13
N ILE A 111 -15.41 -16.25 -9.18
CA ILE A 111 -14.58 -17.42 -9.48
C ILE A 111 -14.70 -18.45 -8.34
N ALA A 112 -14.75 -18.04 -7.08
CA ALA A 112 -14.94 -18.94 -5.95
C ALA A 112 -16.32 -19.65 -5.99
N ARG A 113 -17.37 -18.97 -6.49
CA ARG A 113 -18.68 -19.62 -6.72
C ARG A 113 -18.61 -20.66 -7.85
N GLN A 114 -17.94 -20.34 -8.96
CA GLN A 114 -17.75 -21.29 -10.06
C GLN A 114 -16.93 -22.49 -9.60
N TYR A 115 -15.88 -22.27 -8.81
CA TYR A 115 -15.04 -23.30 -8.21
C TYR A 115 -15.87 -24.35 -7.44
N SER A 116 -16.89 -23.92 -6.68
CA SER A 116 -17.73 -24.82 -5.89
C SER A 116 -18.73 -25.66 -6.72
N SER A 117 -19.06 -25.21 -7.93
CA SER A 117 -19.97 -25.90 -8.85
C SER A 117 -19.27 -26.71 -9.94
N SER A 118 -17.96 -26.54 -10.11
CA SER A 118 -17.17 -27.18 -11.15
C SER A 118 -16.51 -28.48 -10.69
N SER A 119 -16.25 -29.41 -11.61
CA SER A 119 -15.55 -30.67 -11.39
C SER A 119 -14.61 -31.03 -12.55
N GLY A 120 -13.65 -31.92 -12.30
CA GLY A 120 -12.70 -32.40 -13.32
C GLY A 120 -11.91 -31.25 -13.97
N THR A 121 -11.80 -31.26 -15.27
CA THR A 121 -11.03 -30.28 -16.07
C THR A 121 -11.57 -28.86 -16.00
N GLU A 122 -12.88 -28.70 -15.80
CA GLU A 122 -13.47 -27.38 -15.59
C GLU A 122 -12.96 -26.73 -14.29
N LYS A 123 -12.89 -27.52 -13.22
CA LYS A 123 -12.34 -27.04 -11.93
C LYS A 123 -10.88 -26.61 -12.05
N GLU A 124 -10.08 -27.35 -12.80
CA GLU A 124 -8.66 -26.98 -13.05
C GLU A 124 -8.57 -25.64 -13.79
N SER A 125 -9.43 -25.41 -14.77
CA SER A 125 -9.49 -24.13 -15.51
C SER A 125 -9.86 -22.96 -14.59
N VAL A 126 -10.79 -23.15 -13.65
CA VAL A 126 -11.19 -22.15 -12.66
C VAL A 126 -10.05 -21.83 -11.69
N ILE A 127 -9.31 -22.85 -11.25
CA ILE A 127 -8.11 -22.68 -10.38
C ILE A 127 -7.04 -21.86 -11.12
N GLU A 128 -6.79 -22.15 -12.39
CA GLU A 128 -5.77 -21.41 -13.16
C GLU A 128 -6.19 -19.95 -13.41
N LEU A 129 -7.49 -19.68 -13.65
CA LEU A 129 -8.00 -18.32 -13.71
C LEU A 129 -7.78 -17.56 -12.38
N GLY A 130 -8.08 -18.20 -11.25
CA GLY A 130 -7.79 -17.64 -9.93
C GLY A 130 -6.31 -17.33 -9.75
N ARG A 131 -5.43 -18.24 -10.15
CA ARG A 131 -3.96 -18.05 -10.09
C ARG A 131 -3.50 -16.87 -10.94
N SER A 132 -4.06 -16.70 -12.12
CA SER A 132 -3.76 -15.57 -12.99
C SER A 132 -4.10 -14.22 -12.32
N ILE A 133 -5.26 -14.13 -11.67
CA ILE A 133 -5.67 -12.93 -10.94
C ILE A 133 -4.72 -12.65 -9.74
N LEU A 134 -4.38 -13.67 -8.96
CA LEU A 134 -3.47 -13.51 -7.81
C LEU A 134 -2.06 -13.06 -8.25
N LYS A 135 -1.56 -13.63 -9.34
CA LYS A 135 -0.27 -13.25 -9.92
C LYS A 135 -0.31 -11.81 -10.44
N SER A 136 -1.35 -11.44 -11.19
CA SER A 136 -1.55 -10.08 -11.68
C SER A 136 -1.63 -9.09 -10.52
N LYS A 137 -2.41 -9.39 -9.47
CA LYS A 137 -2.52 -8.57 -8.28
C LYS A 137 -1.15 -8.29 -7.66
N THR A 138 -0.34 -9.30 -7.45
CA THR A 138 0.99 -9.17 -6.85
C THR A 138 1.91 -8.30 -7.71
N SER A 139 1.93 -8.47 -9.03
CA SER A 139 2.77 -7.69 -9.93
C SER A 139 2.32 -6.23 -10.04
N VAL A 140 1.02 -5.98 -10.13
CA VAL A 140 0.45 -4.62 -10.17
C VAL A 140 0.70 -3.89 -8.84
N PHE A 141 0.51 -4.58 -7.72
CA PHE A 141 0.85 -4.05 -6.40
C PHE A 141 2.33 -3.66 -6.33
N ALA A 142 3.24 -4.56 -6.72
CA ALA A 142 4.68 -4.27 -6.70
C ALA A 142 5.04 -3.04 -7.57
N PHE A 143 4.37 -2.86 -8.72
CA PHE A 143 4.54 -1.66 -9.54
C PHE A 143 4.06 -0.40 -8.80
N ALA A 144 2.90 -0.44 -8.18
CA ALA A 144 2.38 0.65 -7.36
C ALA A 144 3.35 1.01 -6.21
N GLN A 145 4.00 -0.01 -5.59
CA GLN A 145 4.98 0.20 -4.52
C GLN A 145 6.30 0.82 -5.00
N ILE A 146 6.64 0.75 -6.28
CA ILE A 146 7.73 1.56 -6.84
C ILE A 146 7.35 3.04 -6.84
N LEU A 147 6.12 3.39 -7.24
CA LEU A 147 5.63 4.76 -7.17
C LEU A 147 5.58 5.27 -5.72
N PHE A 148 5.12 4.44 -4.79
CA PHE A 148 5.24 4.69 -3.36
C PHE A 148 6.68 5.06 -2.97
N SER A 149 7.66 4.25 -3.39
CA SER A 149 9.08 4.46 -3.06
C SER A 149 9.61 5.77 -3.63
N ILE A 150 9.24 6.14 -4.86
CA ILE A 150 9.62 7.43 -5.48
C ILE A 150 9.01 8.59 -4.68
N GLY A 151 7.73 8.49 -4.33
CA GLY A 151 7.05 9.50 -3.52
C GLY A 151 7.70 9.65 -2.14
N THR A 152 7.90 8.54 -1.44
CA THR A 152 8.53 8.52 -0.11
C THR A 152 9.94 9.05 -0.13
N LEU A 153 10.73 8.72 -1.14
CA LEU A 153 12.07 9.25 -1.34
C LEU A 153 12.06 10.78 -1.50
N SER A 154 11.09 11.31 -2.26
CA SER A 154 11.02 12.75 -2.54
C SER A 154 10.83 13.59 -1.27
N TYR A 155 9.86 13.26 -0.42
CA TYR A 155 9.69 14.03 0.82
C TYR A 155 10.75 13.69 1.87
N SER A 156 11.31 12.49 1.86
CA SER A 156 12.42 12.12 2.75
C SER A 156 13.67 12.92 2.44
N ILE A 157 13.96 13.21 1.15
CA ILE A 157 15.03 14.13 0.77
C ILE A 157 14.75 15.52 1.32
N LEU A 158 13.52 16.03 1.19
CA LEU A 158 13.14 17.32 1.76
C LEU A 158 13.41 17.38 3.26
N PHE A 159 12.98 16.36 4.02
CA PHE A 159 13.17 16.29 5.47
C PHE A 159 14.64 16.14 5.88
N ALA A 160 15.46 15.46 5.09
CA ALA A 160 16.87 15.26 5.37
C ALA A 160 17.73 16.50 5.07
N THR A 161 17.30 17.37 4.13
CA THR A 161 18.15 18.45 3.60
C THR A 161 17.68 19.86 3.94
N SER A 162 16.44 20.03 4.44
CA SER A 162 15.89 21.35 4.77
C SER A 162 15.76 21.55 6.28
N GLU A 163 16.54 22.45 6.84
CA GLU A 163 16.43 22.83 8.26
C GLU A 163 15.14 23.58 8.62
N ALA A 164 14.46 24.15 7.59
CA ALA A 164 13.22 24.88 7.80
C ALA A 164 12.00 23.97 8.02
N VAL A 165 12.11 22.69 7.67
CA VAL A 165 11.00 21.73 7.81
C VAL A 165 10.93 21.21 9.24
N PRO A 166 9.75 21.22 9.89
CA PRO A 166 9.61 20.77 11.29
C PRO A 166 9.59 19.23 11.42
N VAL A 167 10.47 18.55 10.71
CA VAL A 167 10.69 17.09 10.76
C VAL A 167 12.18 16.83 10.99
N PRO A 168 12.55 16.03 12.00
CA PRO A 168 13.96 15.73 12.24
C PRO A 168 14.66 15.13 11.03
N ALA A 169 15.83 15.63 10.67
CA ALA A 169 16.60 15.14 9.53
C ALA A 169 16.87 13.62 9.59
N LEU A 170 16.98 13.06 10.80
CA LEU A 170 17.15 11.62 11.03
C LEU A 170 15.97 10.81 10.45
N ILE A 171 14.73 11.30 10.57
CA ILE A 171 13.54 10.68 9.96
C ILE A 171 13.66 10.74 8.43
N GLY A 172 14.14 11.86 7.90
CA GLY A 172 14.41 11.99 6.45
C GLY A 172 15.42 10.97 5.95
N TRP A 173 16.57 10.86 6.61
CA TRP A 173 17.60 9.86 6.25
C TRP A 173 17.10 8.42 6.36
N PHE A 174 16.33 8.10 7.39
CA PHE A 174 15.70 6.79 7.50
C PHE A 174 14.75 6.52 6.34
N GLY A 175 13.92 7.49 5.96
CA GLY A 175 13.01 7.36 4.82
C GLY A 175 13.73 7.19 3.48
N ILE A 176 14.86 7.86 3.26
CA ILE A 176 15.69 7.67 2.05
C ILE A 176 16.15 6.22 1.95
N VAL A 177 16.75 5.68 3.00
CA VAL A 177 17.25 4.30 3.02
C VAL A 177 16.10 3.29 2.86
N ALA A 178 15.01 3.47 3.60
CA ALA A 178 13.83 2.62 3.54
C ALA A 178 13.21 2.59 2.13
N SER A 179 13.06 3.75 1.49
CA SER A 179 12.49 3.87 0.14
C SER A 179 13.32 3.18 -0.92
N ILE A 180 14.64 3.36 -0.87
CA ILE A 180 15.56 2.73 -1.83
C ILE A 180 15.48 1.20 -1.72
N ILE A 181 15.60 0.66 -0.51
CA ILE A 181 15.54 -0.79 -0.27
C ILE A 181 14.19 -1.35 -0.70
N TYR A 182 13.09 -0.66 -0.36
CA TYR A 182 11.75 -1.10 -0.68
C TYR A 182 11.46 -1.04 -2.18
N GLY A 183 11.89 0.02 -2.87
CA GLY A 183 11.77 0.15 -4.31
C GLY A 183 12.52 -0.94 -5.07
N PHE A 184 13.74 -1.27 -4.66
CA PHE A 184 14.52 -2.37 -5.22
C PHE A 184 13.84 -3.74 -5.03
N ALA A 185 13.33 -4.01 -3.83
CA ALA A 185 12.62 -5.25 -3.53
C ALA A 185 11.39 -5.41 -4.44
N ASN A 186 10.59 -4.36 -4.61
CA ASN A 186 9.43 -4.38 -5.48
C ASN A 186 9.79 -4.50 -6.97
N GLY A 187 10.89 -3.90 -7.41
CA GLY A 187 11.44 -4.13 -8.75
C GLY A 187 11.74 -5.61 -9.03
N ILE A 188 12.27 -6.34 -8.05
CA ILE A 188 12.50 -7.78 -8.17
C ILE A 188 11.17 -8.55 -8.21
N ILE A 189 10.18 -8.15 -7.40
CA ILE A 189 8.86 -8.80 -7.34
C ILE A 189 8.11 -8.69 -8.67
N ILE A 190 8.22 -7.57 -9.39
CA ILE A 190 7.60 -7.43 -10.73
C ILE A 190 8.10 -8.53 -11.68
N VAL A 191 9.40 -8.79 -11.67
CA VAL A 191 10.02 -9.80 -12.55
C VAL A 191 9.82 -11.22 -12.02
N LYS A 192 9.77 -11.39 -10.69
CA LYS A 192 9.69 -12.68 -9.99
C LYS A 192 8.65 -12.63 -8.87
N PRO A 193 7.34 -12.65 -9.21
CA PRO A 193 6.24 -12.51 -8.22
C PRO A 193 6.27 -13.59 -7.13
N GLU A 194 6.79 -14.78 -7.45
CA GLU A 194 6.96 -15.90 -6.50
C GLU A 194 7.93 -15.59 -5.35
N LYS A 195 8.76 -14.55 -5.50
CA LYS A 195 9.69 -14.10 -4.44
C LYS A 195 9.05 -13.10 -3.47
N ALA A 196 7.82 -12.64 -3.70
CA ALA A 196 7.18 -11.60 -2.90
C ALA A 196 7.21 -11.90 -1.39
N LYS A 197 6.94 -13.15 -0.97
CA LYS A 197 7.02 -13.56 0.43
C LYS A 197 8.41 -13.38 1.06
N LYS A 198 9.48 -13.58 0.28
CA LYS A 198 10.86 -13.43 0.79
C LYS A 198 11.20 -11.97 1.11
N PHE A 199 10.54 -11.04 0.46
CA PHE A 199 10.73 -9.59 0.66
C PHE A 199 9.76 -8.98 1.67
N PHE A 200 8.93 -9.78 2.34
CA PHE A 200 8.01 -9.30 3.38
C PHE A 200 8.73 -8.52 4.48
N VAL A 201 9.93 -8.98 4.89
CA VAL A 201 10.75 -8.30 5.92
C VAL A 201 11.11 -6.86 5.49
N VAL A 202 11.29 -6.62 4.19
CA VAL A 202 11.56 -5.27 3.67
C VAL A 202 10.35 -4.35 3.87
N GLY A 203 9.15 -4.90 3.79
CA GLY A 203 7.91 -4.18 4.12
C GLY A 203 7.86 -3.70 5.58
N LEU A 204 8.48 -4.43 6.52
CA LEU A 204 8.55 -4.01 7.92
C LEU A 204 9.41 -2.75 8.11
N ILE A 205 10.46 -2.57 7.32
CA ILE A 205 11.32 -1.37 7.39
C ILE A 205 10.49 -0.13 7.03
N ILE A 206 9.71 -0.21 5.95
CA ILE A 206 8.87 0.91 5.52
C ILE A 206 7.72 1.15 6.50
N LEU A 207 7.14 0.10 7.06
CA LEU A 207 6.10 0.20 8.08
C LEU A 207 6.61 0.95 9.34
N ILE A 208 7.82 0.61 9.81
CA ILE A 208 8.43 1.31 10.95
C ILE A 208 8.68 2.78 10.60
N PHE A 209 9.16 3.06 9.39
CA PHE A 209 9.33 4.45 8.93
C PHE A 209 8.01 5.22 8.95
N GLU A 210 6.94 4.65 8.41
CA GLU A 210 5.62 5.30 8.38
C GLU A 210 5.03 5.50 9.79
N LEU A 211 5.25 4.56 10.71
CA LEU A 211 4.86 4.70 12.12
C LEU A 211 5.61 5.86 12.80
N VAL A 212 6.91 5.95 12.58
CA VAL A 212 7.75 7.01 13.18
C VAL A 212 7.37 8.37 12.59
N LEU A 213 7.24 8.48 11.28
CA LEU A 213 6.86 9.73 10.62
C LEU A 213 5.43 10.13 10.98
N GLY A 214 4.48 9.19 10.93
CA GLY A 214 3.07 9.43 11.27
C GLY A 214 2.92 9.88 12.72
N GLY A 215 3.61 9.22 13.65
CA GLY A 215 3.65 9.62 15.06
C GLY A 215 4.23 11.02 15.25
N TRP A 216 5.35 11.33 14.60
CA TRP A 216 5.96 12.66 14.65
C TRP A 216 5.01 13.75 14.13
N LEU A 217 4.44 13.56 12.94
CA LEU A 217 3.53 14.54 12.32
C LEU A 217 2.25 14.77 13.13
N LEU A 218 1.80 13.74 13.86
CA LEU A 218 0.62 13.87 14.72
C LEU A 218 0.91 14.73 15.96
N VAL A 219 2.10 14.61 16.54
CA VAL A 219 2.45 15.23 17.84
C VAL A 219 3.15 16.57 17.64
N SER A 220 4.03 16.73 16.66
CA SER A 220 4.88 17.91 16.48
C SER A 220 4.15 19.26 16.40
N PRO A 221 2.94 19.37 15.81
CA PRO A 221 2.20 20.64 15.82
C PRO A 221 1.58 21.02 17.16
N LEU A 222 1.62 20.10 18.14
CA LEU A 222 1.05 20.29 19.49
C LEU A 222 2.09 20.77 20.50
N ILE A 223 3.38 20.70 20.15
CA ILE A 223 4.52 21.09 20.99
C ILE A 223 5.30 22.25 20.40
#